data_e14b78eb54e905bde1bbef3ede6b30fd
#
_entry.id   e14b78eb54e905bde1bbef3ede6b30fd
#
_cell.length_a   1.000
_cell.length_b   1.000
_cell.length_c   1.000
_cell.angle_alpha   90.00
_cell.angle_beta   90.00
_cell.angle_gamma   90.00
#
_symmetry.space_group_name_H-M   'P 1'
#
loop_
_entity.id
_entity.type
_entity.pdbx_description
1 polymer ?
#
loop_
_entity_poly.entity_id
_entity_poly.type
_entity_poly.pdbx_seq_one_letter_code
_entity_poly.pdbx_strand_id
1 'polypeptide(L)'
;YLHDIGNIVNRVDHAQSGAVMAFRILDNMDASPQDIATIITAIGNHDEGTAYPVNPIAAALILADKSDVRRSRVRNNDITTFDIHDRVNYSVVKSRLSINEEHTVVELCLSIDTEVCSVMDYFEIFLGRMILCRKAAQRLDLKFRLVINGQQLL
;
A
#
# COMPACT_ATOMS: atom_id res chain seq x y z
N TYR A 1 2.91 -1.54 11.89
CA TYR A 1 4.32 -1.38 12.23
C TYR A 1 5.19 -2.53 11.72
N LEU A 2 4.76 -3.79 11.83
CA LEU A 2 5.58 -4.97 11.56
C LEU A 2 5.48 -5.49 10.11
N HIS A 3 4.65 -4.91 9.25
CA HIS A 3 4.34 -5.51 7.95
C HIS A 3 5.57 -5.69 7.06
N ASP A 4 6.53 -4.79 7.15
CA ASP A 4 7.75 -4.77 6.34
C ASP A 4 8.99 -5.34 7.09
N ILE A 5 8.84 -5.90 8.29
CA ILE A 5 9.98 -6.38 9.09
C ILE A 5 10.79 -7.46 8.36
N GLY A 6 10.15 -8.22 7.49
CA GLY A 6 10.80 -9.25 6.68
C GLY A 6 11.85 -8.72 5.70
N ASN A 7 11.83 -7.41 5.37
CA ASN A 7 12.86 -6.77 4.56
C ASN A 7 14.27 -6.83 5.20
N ILE A 8 14.36 -7.07 6.51
CA ILE A 8 15.64 -7.31 7.21
C ILE A 8 16.29 -8.60 6.69
N VAL A 9 15.48 -9.58 6.30
CA VAL A 9 15.96 -10.85 5.77
C VAL A 9 16.20 -10.73 4.26
N ASN A 10 15.15 -10.38 3.50
CA ASN A 10 15.22 -10.18 2.05
C ASN A 10 13.98 -9.42 1.57
N ARG A 11 14.11 -8.67 0.47
CA ARG A 11 12.96 -8.02 -0.19
C ARG A 11 12.02 -9.06 -0.82
N VAL A 12 12.57 -10.12 -1.40
CA VAL A 12 11.78 -11.24 -1.92
C VAL A 12 11.14 -11.99 -0.75
N ASP A 13 9.86 -12.27 -0.84
CA ASP A 13 9.05 -12.95 0.19
C ASP A 13 9.08 -12.26 1.58
N HIS A 14 9.31 -10.92 1.61
CA HIS A 14 9.36 -10.18 2.88
C HIS A 14 8.04 -10.24 3.65
N ALA A 15 6.90 -10.38 2.98
CA ALA A 15 5.61 -10.51 3.63
C ALA A 15 5.51 -11.83 4.41
N GLN A 16 5.97 -12.94 3.83
CA GLN A 16 5.96 -14.26 4.45
C GLN A 16 6.97 -14.34 5.60
N SER A 17 8.22 -13.92 5.37
CA SER A 17 9.24 -13.87 6.43
C SER A 17 8.84 -12.89 7.54
N GLY A 18 8.23 -11.75 7.19
CA GLY A 18 7.70 -10.78 8.13
C GLY A 18 6.57 -11.34 9.00
N ALA A 19 5.66 -12.13 8.42
CA ALA A 19 4.59 -12.80 9.18
C ALA A 19 5.16 -13.77 10.22
N VAL A 20 6.18 -14.57 9.86
CA VAL A 20 6.85 -15.50 10.79
C VAL A 20 7.59 -14.74 11.91
N MET A 21 8.28 -13.64 11.58
CA MET A 21 8.95 -12.80 12.58
C MET A 21 7.94 -12.13 13.52
N ALA A 22 6.85 -11.61 12.98
CA ALA A 22 5.77 -11.00 13.75
C ALA A 22 5.10 -12.00 14.68
N PHE A 23 4.88 -13.25 14.24
CA PHE A 23 4.39 -14.32 15.10
C PHE A 23 5.27 -14.46 16.35
N ARG A 24 6.59 -14.58 16.16
CA ARG A 24 7.51 -14.75 17.28
C ARG A 24 7.54 -13.56 18.25
N ILE A 25 7.45 -12.34 17.72
CA ILE A 25 7.42 -11.12 18.53
C ILE A 25 6.13 -11.08 19.36
N LEU A 26 4.99 -11.32 18.74
CA LEU A 26 3.68 -11.25 19.40
C LEU A 26 3.49 -12.37 20.43
N ASP A 27 3.99 -13.58 20.12
CA ASP A 27 4.00 -14.71 21.05
C ASP A 27 4.82 -14.38 22.33
N ASN A 28 6.00 -13.77 22.18
CA ASN A 28 6.81 -13.31 23.31
C ASN A 28 6.18 -12.14 24.09
N MET A 29 5.18 -11.47 23.54
CA MET A 29 4.41 -10.40 24.18
C MET A 29 3.11 -10.91 24.83
N ASP A 30 2.90 -12.23 24.88
CA ASP A 30 1.69 -12.88 25.39
C ASP A 30 0.41 -12.39 24.68
N ALA A 31 0.50 -12.03 23.39
CA ALA A 31 -0.66 -11.66 22.59
C ALA A 31 -1.62 -12.86 22.42
N SER A 32 -2.93 -12.58 22.32
CA SER A 32 -3.90 -13.66 22.14
C SER A 32 -3.66 -14.43 20.83
N PRO A 33 -3.89 -15.75 20.79
CA PRO A 33 -3.74 -16.53 19.55
C PRO A 33 -4.58 -15.99 18.38
N GLN A 34 -5.76 -15.41 18.68
CA GLN A 34 -6.65 -14.81 17.71
C GLN A 34 -6.05 -13.53 17.09
N ASP A 35 -5.45 -12.68 17.94
CA ASP A 35 -4.78 -11.46 17.47
C ASP A 35 -3.55 -11.80 16.65
N ILE A 36 -2.74 -12.76 17.13
CA ILE A 36 -1.56 -13.26 16.41
C ILE A 36 -1.99 -13.74 15.01
N ALA A 37 -2.97 -14.65 14.94
CA ALA A 37 -3.45 -15.18 13.67
C ALA A 37 -3.94 -14.08 12.71
N THR A 38 -4.67 -13.10 13.24
CA THR A 38 -5.19 -11.97 12.46
C THR A 38 -4.06 -11.09 11.91
N ILE A 39 -3.09 -10.76 12.75
CA ILE A 39 -1.96 -9.87 12.39
C ILE A 39 -1.03 -10.53 11.39
N ILE A 40 -0.60 -11.79 11.64
CA ILE A 40 0.32 -12.48 10.74
C ILE A 40 -0.33 -12.77 9.38
N THR A 41 -1.64 -13.05 9.37
CA THR A 41 -2.39 -13.21 8.12
C THR A 41 -2.43 -11.91 7.34
N ALA A 42 -2.64 -10.77 8.00
CA ALA A 42 -2.59 -9.46 7.33
C ALA A 42 -1.19 -9.17 6.77
N ILE A 43 -0.14 -9.42 7.54
CA ILE A 43 1.25 -9.24 7.11
C ILE A 43 1.58 -10.13 5.92
N GLY A 44 1.27 -11.43 6.00
CA GLY A 44 1.59 -12.40 4.93
C GLY A 44 0.85 -12.16 3.60
N ASN A 45 -0.21 -11.34 3.60
CA ASN A 45 -1.05 -11.09 2.44
C ASN A 45 -1.03 -9.61 1.97
N HIS A 46 -0.01 -8.81 2.30
CA HIS A 46 0.01 -7.40 1.93
C HIS A 46 0.84 -7.09 0.68
N ASP A 47 1.83 -7.91 0.33
CA ASP A 47 2.74 -7.64 -0.80
C ASP A 47 2.07 -7.88 -2.16
N GLU A 48 2.29 -6.97 -3.13
CA GLU A 48 1.56 -6.91 -4.40
C GLU A 48 1.56 -8.23 -5.19
N GLY A 49 2.67 -8.97 -5.15
CA GLY A 49 2.82 -10.22 -5.89
C GLY A 49 1.89 -11.35 -5.41
N THR A 50 1.49 -11.32 -4.13
CA THR A 50 0.69 -12.38 -3.49
C THR A 50 -0.48 -11.84 -2.68
N ALA A 51 -0.69 -10.52 -2.67
CA ALA A 51 -1.67 -9.86 -1.82
C ALA A 51 -3.10 -10.28 -2.10
N TYR A 52 -3.81 -10.59 -1.01
CA TYR A 52 -5.25 -10.78 -1.02
C TYR A 52 -5.87 -10.25 0.28
N PRO A 53 -6.94 -9.46 0.24
CA PRO A 53 -7.57 -8.90 1.44
C PRO A 53 -8.42 -9.95 2.16
N VAL A 54 -7.77 -10.98 2.75
CA VAL A 54 -8.37 -12.16 3.36
C VAL A 54 -9.29 -11.83 4.55
N ASN A 55 -8.99 -10.75 5.27
CA ASN A 55 -9.81 -10.25 6.37
C ASN A 55 -9.80 -8.70 6.39
N PRO A 56 -10.64 -8.05 7.20
CA PRO A 56 -10.71 -6.57 7.27
C PRO A 56 -9.38 -5.91 7.65
N ILE A 57 -8.57 -6.53 8.51
CA ILE A 57 -7.26 -5.98 8.92
C ILE A 57 -6.27 -6.05 7.76
N ALA A 58 -6.23 -7.14 7.00
CA ALA A 58 -5.44 -7.24 5.77
C ALA A 58 -5.87 -6.18 4.74
N ALA A 59 -7.18 -5.98 4.58
CA ALA A 59 -7.71 -4.95 3.69
C ALA A 59 -7.28 -3.53 4.10
N ALA A 60 -7.38 -3.20 5.39
CA ALA A 60 -6.94 -1.91 5.92
C ALA A 60 -5.42 -1.71 5.74
N LEU A 61 -4.62 -2.75 6.00
CA LEU A 61 -3.17 -2.70 5.79
C LEU A 61 -2.83 -2.47 4.31
N ILE A 62 -3.47 -3.20 3.40
CA ILE A 62 -3.27 -3.02 1.96
C ILE A 62 -3.60 -1.58 1.53
N LEU A 63 -4.74 -1.03 1.97
CA LEU A 63 -5.11 0.34 1.64
C LEU A 63 -4.08 1.35 2.17
N ALA A 64 -3.64 1.18 3.41
CA ALA A 64 -2.67 2.09 4.02
C ALA A 64 -1.30 2.04 3.32
N ASP A 65 -0.78 0.83 3.06
CA ASP A 65 0.53 0.64 2.45
C ASP A 65 0.53 1.04 0.96
N LYS A 66 -0.45 0.57 0.19
CA LYS A 66 -0.47 0.80 -1.27
C LYS A 66 -0.90 2.20 -1.68
N SER A 67 -1.52 2.98 -0.79
CA SER A 67 -1.81 4.40 -0.99
C SER A 67 -0.62 5.31 -0.71
N ASP A 68 0.43 4.82 -0.03
CA ASP A 68 1.61 5.63 0.33
C ASP A 68 2.58 5.75 -0.86
N VAL A 69 2.17 6.53 -1.86
CA VAL A 69 2.97 6.89 -3.05
C VAL A 69 3.26 8.37 -2.95
N ARG A 70 4.54 8.75 -2.80
CA ARG A 70 4.91 10.16 -2.67
C ARG A 70 6.42 10.39 -2.82
N ARG A 71 6.77 11.63 -3.20
CA ARG A 71 8.14 12.09 -3.40
C ARG A 71 9.08 11.74 -2.25
N SER A 72 8.64 11.86 -1.00
CA SER A 72 9.46 11.58 0.19
C SER A 72 9.84 10.11 0.37
N ARG A 73 9.29 9.18 -0.43
CA ARG A 73 9.69 7.76 -0.43
C ARG A 73 10.93 7.48 -1.27
N VAL A 74 11.25 8.37 -2.21
CA VAL A 74 12.45 8.23 -3.05
C VAL A 74 13.68 8.47 -2.18
N ARG A 75 14.54 7.47 -2.09
CA ARG A 75 15.79 7.53 -1.31
C ARG A 75 16.98 7.95 -2.16
N ASN A 76 16.88 7.78 -3.48
CA ASN A 76 17.88 8.23 -4.43
C ASN A 76 17.85 9.76 -4.47
N ASN A 77 19.01 10.42 -4.31
CA ASN A 77 19.13 11.88 -4.33
C ASN A 77 19.55 12.42 -5.70
N ASP A 78 19.89 11.54 -6.64
CA ASP A 78 20.33 11.92 -7.98
C ASP A 78 19.23 11.65 -9.00
N ILE A 79 18.50 12.69 -9.38
CA ILE A 79 17.39 12.64 -10.34
C ILE A 79 17.82 12.07 -11.70
N THR A 80 19.10 12.22 -12.05
CA THR A 80 19.62 11.73 -13.35
C THR A 80 19.71 10.22 -13.41
N THR A 81 19.74 9.56 -12.25
CA THR A 81 19.81 8.09 -12.11
C THR A 81 18.48 7.44 -11.69
N PHE A 82 17.40 8.21 -11.69
CA PHE A 82 16.08 7.68 -11.37
C PHE A 82 15.65 6.58 -12.34
N ASP A 83 15.26 5.44 -11.81
CA ASP A 83 14.48 4.47 -12.57
C ASP A 83 13.02 4.94 -12.72
N ILE A 84 12.20 4.17 -13.40
CA ILE A 84 10.79 4.52 -13.61
C ILE A 84 10.01 4.58 -12.29
N HIS A 85 10.30 3.71 -11.32
CA HIS A 85 9.66 3.70 -10.01
C HIS A 85 10.03 4.93 -9.18
N ASP A 86 11.32 5.32 -9.19
CA ASP A 86 11.80 6.54 -8.53
C ASP A 86 11.11 7.76 -9.13
N ARG A 87 11.06 7.84 -10.47
CA ARG A 87 10.47 8.97 -11.19
C ARG A 87 8.98 9.11 -10.88
N VAL A 88 8.23 8.01 -10.92
CA VAL A 88 6.80 8.02 -10.61
C VAL A 88 6.55 8.40 -9.16
N ASN A 89 7.27 7.82 -8.20
CA ASN A 89 7.14 8.22 -6.78
C ASN A 89 7.51 9.70 -6.57
N TYR A 90 8.58 10.18 -7.23
CA TYR A 90 9.03 11.56 -7.12
C TYR A 90 8.04 12.56 -7.69
N SER A 91 7.29 12.18 -8.74
CA SER A 91 6.25 13.02 -9.33
C SER A 91 5.05 13.22 -8.40
N VAL A 92 4.79 12.30 -7.47
CA VAL A 92 3.66 12.42 -6.54
C VAL A 92 3.99 13.39 -5.42
N VAL A 93 3.46 14.61 -5.54
CA VAL A 93 3.67 15.71 -4.57
C VAL A 93 2.80 15.54 -3.34
N LYS A 94 1.59 14.98 -3.53
CA LYS A 94 0.62 14.75 -2.46
C LYS A 94 -0.14 13.45 -2.68
N SER A 95 -0.22 12.65 -1.63
CA SER A 95 -1.10 11.49 -1.56
C SER A 95 -1.94 11.60 -0.29
N ARG A 96 -3.25 11.41 -0.41
CA ARG A 96 -4.19 11.43 0.70
C ARG A 96 -5.22 10.33 0.53
N LEU A 97 -5.29 9.44 1.49
CA LEU A 97 -6.36 8.47 1.64
C LEU A 97 -7.37 8.98 2.66
N SER A 98 -8.66 8.96 2.34
CA SER A 98 -9.73 9.39 3.23
C SER A 98 -10.98 8.54 3.04
N ILE A 99 -11.80 8.44 4.08
CA ILE A 99 -13.12 7.81 4.04
C ILE A 99 -14.15 8.95 4.15
N ASN A 100 -15.23 8.90 3.36
CA ASN A 100 -16.30 9.88 3.41
C ASN A 100 -17.11 9.76 4.73
N GLU A 101 -17.88 10.78 5.06
CA GLU A 101 -18.64 10.85 6.32
C GLU A 101 -19.66 9.72 6.46
N GLU A 102 -20.24 9.26 5.35
CA GLU A 102 -21.20 8.16 5.33
C GLU A 102 -20.54 6.78 5.43
N HIS A 103 -19.20 6.69 5.49
CA HIS A 103 -18.44 5.44 5.52
C HIS A 103 -18.79 4.46 4.37
N THR A 104 -19.00 5.00 3.17
CA THR A 104 -19.36 4.21 1.98
C THR A 104 -18.28 4.23 0.90
N VAL A 105 -17.38 5.21 0.94
CA VAL A 105 -16.33 5.43 -0.06
C VAL A 105 -14.99 5.64 0.63
N VAL A 106 -13.98 4.93 0.19
CA VAL A 106 -12.57 5.26 0.45
C VAL A 106 -11.99 5.91 -0.80
N GLU A 107 -11.45 7.12 -0.64
CA GLU A 107 -10.94 7.94 -1.73
C GLU A 107 -9.43 8.12 -1.58
N LEU A 108 -8.70 7.83 -2.66
CA LEU A 108 -7.29 8.15 -2.81
C LEU A 108 -7.14 9.35 -3.75
N CYS A 109 -6.72 10.48 -3.18
CA CYS A 109 -6.41 11.70 -3.92
C CYS A 109 -4.91 11.84 -4.11
N LEU A 110 -4.47 11.94 -5.36
CA LEU A 110 -3.09 12.16 -5.75
C LEU A 110 -2.92 13.50 -6.48
N SER A 111 -1.82 14.19 -6.17
CA SER A 111 -1.34 15.31 -6.98
C SER A 111 -0.04 14.89 -7.63
N ILE A 112 -0.06 14.75 -8.96
CA ILE A 112 1.08 14.33 -9.78
C ILE A 112 1.63 15.54 -10.52
N ASP A 113 2.92 15.76 -10.40
CA ASP A 113 3.68 16.75 -11.17
C ASP A 113 3.93 16.19 -12.56
N THR A 114 3.16 16.69 -13.54
CA THR A 114 3.19 16.19 -14.92
C THR A 114 4.43 16.63 -15.72
N GLU A 115 5.22 17.57 -15.20
CA GLU A 115 6.53 17.92 -15.77
C GLU A 115 7.58 16.84 -15.48
N VAL A 116 7.39 16.06 -14.40
CA VAL A 116 8.29 14.97 -14.00
C VAL A 116 7.89 13.64 -14.62
N CYS A 117 6.58 13.35 -14.65
CA CYS A 117 6.06 12.05 -15.06
C CYS A 117 4.61 12.19 -15.52
N SER A 118 4.24 11.50 -16.59
CA SER A 118 2.86 11.50 -17.06
C SER A 118 1.94 10.69 -16.12
N VAL A 119 0.64 10.96 -16.16
CA VAL A 119 -0.37 10.13 -15.48
C VAL A 119 -0.37 8.69 -16.03
N MET A 120 -0.01 8.51 -17.31
CA MET A 120 0.11 7.17 -17.91
C MET A 120 1.25 6.36 -17.29
N ASP A 121 2.42 6.98 -17.06
CA ASP A 121 3.56 6.32 -16.41
C ASP A 121 3.18 5.87 -14.99
N TYR A 122 2.37 6.69 -14.27
CA TYR A 122 1.83 6.31 -12.98
C TYR A 122 0.99 5.03 -13.08
N PHE A 123 0.09 4.93 -14.06
CA PHE A 123 -0.73 3.73 -14.25
C PHE A 123 0.09 2.52 -14.69
N GLU A 124 1.07 2.69 -15.56
CA GLU A 124 1.95 1.60 -15.98
C GLU A 124 2.62 0.91 -14.78
N ILE A 125 3.07 1.71 -13.82
CA ILE A 125 3.76 1.19 -12.63
C ILE A 125 2.79 0.75 -11.52
N PHE A 126 1.69 1.50 -11.29
CA PHE A 126 0.86 1.33 -10.10
C PHE A 126 -0.57 0.84 -10.36
N LEU A 127 -0.90 0.45 -11.59
CA LEU A 127 -2.23 -0.10 -11.88
C LEU A 127 -2.56 -1.32 -11.00
N GLY A 128 -1.59 -2.22 -10.79
CA GLY A 128 -1.73 -3.37 -9.91
C GLY A 128 -2.09 -2.98 -8.49
N ARG A 129 -1.44 -1.93 -7.95
CA ARG A 129 -1.75 -1.36 -6.62
C ARG A 129 -3.17 -0.81 -6.55
N MET A 130 -3.60 -0.09 -7.56
CA MET A 130 -4.95 0.50 -7.59
C MET A 130 -6.03 -0.58 -7.67
N ILE A 131 -5.79 -1.64 -8.44
CA ILE A 131 -6.68 -2.81 -8.49
C ILE A 131 -6.75 -3.50 -7.12
N LEU A 132 -5.61 -3.64 -6.45
CA LEU A 132 -5.55 -4.24 -5.11
C LEU A 132 -6.25 -3.36 -4.07
N CYS A 133 -6.06 -2.04 -4.10
CA CYS A 133 -6.79 -1.10 -3.25
C CYS A 133 -8.31 -1.21 -3.45
N ARG A 134 -8.77 -1.34 -4.69
CA ARG A 134 -10.20 -1.56 -4.99
C ARG A 134 -10.73 -2.86 -4.38
N LYS A 135 -9.98 -3.97 -4.48
CA LYS A 135 -10.37 -5.24 -3.84
C LYS A 135 -10.39 -5.12 -2.32
N ALA A 136 -9.42 -4.41 -1.74
CA ALA A 136 -9.35 -4.17 -0.30
C ALA A 136 -10.53 -3.30 0.19
N ALA A 137 -10.87 -2.25 -0.54
CA ALA A 137 -12.06 -1.46 -0.24
C ALA A 137 -13.35 -2.29 -0.27
N GLN A 138 -13.53 -3.11 -1.30
CA GLN A 138 -14.67 -4.03 -1.41
C GLN A 138 -14.77 -5.01 -0.23
N ARG A 139 -13.61 -5.47 0.31
CA ARG A 139 -13.58 -6.34 1.49
C ARG A 139 -14.07 -5.63 2.77
N LEU A 140 -14.02 -4.29 2.77
CA LEU A 140 -14.53 -3.42 3.85
C LEU A 140 -15.93 -2.87 3.56
N ASP A 141 -16.63 -3.38 2.55
CA ASP A 141 -17.92 -2.89 2.06
C ASP A 141 -17.88 -1.41 1.62
N LEU A 142 -16.70 -0.95 1.17
CA LEU A 142 -16.47 0.40 0.65
C LEU A 142 -16.29 0.40 -0.87
N LYS A 143 -16.69 1.51 -1.52
CA LYS A 143 -16.30 1.79 -2.91
C LYS A 143 -14.93 2.47 -2.92
N PHE A 144 -14.03 2.03 -3.78
CA PHE A 144 -12.75 2.72 -4.00
C PHE A 144 -12.93 3.81 -5.05
N ARG A 145 -12.43 5.00 -4.75
CA ARG A 145 -12.38 6.15 -5.65
C ARG A 145 -10.93 6.61 -5.80
N LEU A 146 -10.50 6.80 -7.04
CA LEU A 146 -9.19 7.37 -7.37
C LEU A 146 -9.38 8.72 -8.03
N VAL A 147 -8.76 9.75 -7.46
CA VAL A 147 -8.74 11.11 -8.00
C VAL A 147 -7.27 11.51 -8.25
N ILE A 148 -6.93 11.89 -9.47
CA ILE A 148 -5.60 12.38 -9.84
C ILE A 148 -5.73 13.79 -10.41
N ASN A 149 -5.00 14.75 -9.83
CA ASN A 149 -5.01 16.16 -10.24
C ASN A 149 -6.42 16.75 -10.33
N GLY A 150 -7.30 16.35 -9.39
CA GLY A 150 -8.69 16.81 -9.32
C GLY A 150 -9.66 16.06 -10.26
N GLN A 151 -9.19 15.13 -11.06
CA GLN A 151 -10.01 14.33 -11.97
C GLN A 151 -10.30 12.96 -11.38
N GLN A 152 -11.57 12.60 -11.24
CA GLN A 152 -11.95 11.24 -10.83
C GLN A 152 -11.73 10.28 -12.00
N LEU A 153 -10.99 9.19 -11.74
CA LEU A 153 -10.62 8.18 -12.73
C LEU A 153 -11.26 6.81 -12.47
N LEU A 154 -11.63 6.54 -11.21
CA LEU A 154 -12.34 5.34 -10.75
C LEU A 154 -13.44 5.72 -9.76
#